data_913035fbbf7032f3cb5b4e5d0f8de1ea
#
_entry.id   913035fbbf7032f3cb5b4e5d0f8de1ea
#
_cell.length_a   1.000
_cell.length_b   1.000
_cell.length_c   1.000
_cell.angle_alpha   90.00
_cell.angle_beta   90.00
_cell.angle_gamma   90.00
#
_symmetry.space_group_name_H-M   'P 1'
#
loop_
_entity.id
_entity.type
_entity.pdbx_description
1 polymer ?
#
loop_
_entity_poly.entity_id
_entity_poly.type
_entity_poly.pdbx_seq_one_letter_code
_entity_poly.pdbx_strand_id
1 'polypeptide(L)'
;AVFGAPGNLGNQTGSRGQENARDNAYTAISLRMDWDIGDMTLTSLTSFNEFEREEGLEADGTIYQNYEVHLLGDIETQFQELRLAGQFGDTGTWVVGANYEHTESEDDFLATFGYSTVVRFTFFPFPPFVPTVTYSDQETDTISVFGSIEYGLSEDWLLTLGARYTDQEREATMCNEDSGDGVNASFGNQVIQFTQLVSTGAFQDGGNAVAGGCWVTSQEAPLFHTQKDGFTYQLNEDNVAWKA
;
A
#
# COMPACT_ATOMS: atom_id res chain seq x y z
N ALA A 1 1.83 -19.34 -9.15
CA ALA A 1 0.42 -19.45 -8.74
C ALA A 1 -0.41 -19.82 -9.96
N VAL A 2 -1.20 -20.88 -9.89
CA VAL A 2 -2.18 -21.20 -10.94
C VAL A 2 -3.42 -20.42 -10.56
N PHE A 3 -3.68 -19.33 -11.27
CA PHE A 3 -4.92 -18.58 -11.09
C PHE A 3 -6.08 -19.52 -11.42
N GLY A 4 -6.83 -19.94 -10.39
CA GLY A 4 -8.05 -20.70 -10.55
C GLY A 4 -9.07 -19.85 -11.31
N ALA A 5 -9.92 -20.48 -12.11
CA ALA A 5 -11.00 -19.78 -12.78
C ALA A 5 -11.91 -19.13 -11.74
N PRO A 6 -11.99 -17.83 -11.69
CA PRO A 6 -12.74 -17.12 -10.66
C PRO A 6 -14.23 -17.18 -10.93
N GLY A 7 -14.99 -16.98 -9.87
CA GLY A 7 -16.44 -16.87 -9.97
C GLY A 7 -16.87 -15.69 -10.85
N ASN A 8 -17.89 -15.96 -11.64
CA ASN A 8 -18.44 -15.10 -12.67
C ASN A 8 -18.89 -13.72 -12.14
N LEU A 9 -18.11 -12.69 -12.37
CA LEU A 9 -18.50 -11.30 -12.08
C LEU A 9 -19.20 -10.68 -13.32
N GLY A 10 -20.45 -11.04 -13.51
CA GLY A 10 -21.31 -10.40 -14.50
C GLY A 10 -20.95 -10.73 -15.95
N ASN A 11 -21.95 -11.03 -16.67
CA ASN A 11 -22.00 -11.52 -18.04
C ASN A 11 -21.32 -10.57 -19.05
N GLN A 12 -20.00 -10.57 -19.12
CA GLN A 12 -19.28 -10.05 -20.28
C GLN A 12 -19.10 -11.21 -21.28
N THR A 13 -20.16 -11.46 -22.02
CA THR A 13 -20.17 -12.45 -23.08
C THR A 13 -19.34 -11.93 -24.25
N GLY A 14 -18.17 -12.49 -24.45
CA GLY A 14 -17.44 -12.32 -25.69
C GLY A 14 -15.93 -12.20 -25.57
N SER A 15 -15.38 -12.02 -24.40
CA SER A 15 -13.94 -12.03 -24.18
C SER A 15 -13.40 -13.47 -24.31
N ARG A 16 -12.42 -13.67 -25.18
CA ARG A 16 -11.56 -14.86 -25.11
C ARG A 16 -10.42 -14.65 -24.11
N GLY A 17 -10.41 -13.50 -23.46
CA GLY A 17 -9.53 -13.11 -22.40
C GLY A 17 -10.03 -13.56 -21.04
N GLN A 18 -9.48 -12.98 -20.02
CA GLN A 18 -9.85 -13.26 -18.63
C GLN A 18 -11.24 -12.72 -18.34
N GLU A 19 -12.06 -13.52 -17.67
CA GLU A 19 -13.31 -13.02 -17.10
C GLU A 19 -12.98 -12.14 -15.88
N ASN A 20 -13.71 -11.03 -15.72
CA ASN A 20 -13.65 -10.23 -14.50
C ASN A 20 -14.06 -11.09 -13.30
N ALA A 21 -13.18 -11.21 -12.36
CA ALA A 21 -13.39 -12.01 -11.18
C ALA A 21 -12.89 -11.29 -9.94
N ARG A 22 -13.53 -11.57 -8.84
CA ARG A 22 -13.16 -10.99 -7.56
C ARG A 22 -13.42 -12.01 -6.46
N ASP A 23 -12.38 -12.32 -5.71
CA ASP A 23 -12.45 -13.10 -4.48
C ASP A 23 -11.66 -12.38 -3.41
N ASN A 24 -12.38 -11.72 -2.50
CA ASN A 24 -11.78 -10.94 -1.43
C ASN A 24 -12.30 -11.50 -0.11
N ALA A 25 -11.40 -11.66 0.84
CA ALA A 25 -11.72 -12.06 2.20
C ALA A 25 -11.34 -10.95 3.20
N TYR A 26 -12.09 -10.84 4.26
CA TYR A 26 -11.79 -9.93 5.36
C TYR A 26 -12.06 -10.59 6.69
N THR A 27 -11.04 -10.63 7.53
CA THR A 27 -11.11 -11.14 8.90
C THR A 27 -10.82 -10.01 9.87
N ALA A 28 -11.67 -9.85 10.89
CA ALA A 28 -11.46 -8.89 11.95
C ALA A 28 -11.75 -9.51 13.31
N ILE A 29 -10.80 -9.40 14.22
CA ILE A 29 -10.93 -9.85 15.60
C ILE A 29 -10.56 -8.68 16.50
N SER A 30 -11.41 -8.40 17.50
CA SER A 30 -11.10 -7.37 18.49
C SER A 30 -11.46 -7.84 19.90
N LEU A 31 -10.64 -7.41 20.86
CA LEU A 31 -10.84 -7.65 22.28
C LEU A 31 -10.75 -6.32 23.02
N ARG A 32 -11.80 -5.98 23.75
CA ARG A 32 -11.80 -4.86 24.67
C ARG A 32 -11.90 -5.36 26.09
N MET A 33 -11.07 -4.80 26.97
CA MET A 33 -11.08 -5.06 28.41
C MET A 33 -11.12 -3.74 29.16
N ASP A 34 -12.01 -3.63 30.13
CA ASP A 34 -12.15 -2.47 31.01
C ASP A 34 -11.93 -2.91 32.46
N TRP A 35 -11.09 -2.18 33.18
CA TRP A 35 -10.82 -2.38 34.61
C TRP A 35 -11.07 -1.11 35.39
N ASP A 36 -11.93 -1.18 36.36
CA ASP A 36 -12.16 -0.07 37.28
C ASP A 36 -11.08 -0.06 38.37
N ILE A 37 -10.37 1.04 38.50
CA ILE A 37 -9.28 1.30 39.44
C ILE A 37 -9.65 2.51 40.28
N GLY A 38 -10.42 2.32 41.34
CA GLY A 38 -11.02 3.40 42.13
C GLY A 38 -11.98 4.22 41.25
N ASP A 39 -11.71 5.53 41.11
CA ASP A 39 -12.54 6.43 40.33
C ASP A 39 -12.06 6.55 38.86
N MET A 40 -11.20 5.62 38.41
CA MET A 40 -10.64 5.61 37.07
C MET A 40 -10.97 4.28 36.38
N THR A 41 -11.06 4.31 35.07
CA THR A 41 -11.20 3.11 34.23
C THR A 41 -9.99 3.00 33.30
N LEU A 42 -9.28 1.87 33.39
CA LEU A 42 -8.25 1.48 32.44
C LEU A 42 -8.92 0.63 31.34
N THR A 43 -8.81 1.08 30.10
CA THR A 43 -9.29 0.33 28.92
C THR A 43 -8.10 -0.16 28.12
N SER A 44 -8.14 -1.44 27.74
CA SER A 44 -7.26 -2.04 26.73
C SER A 44 -8.09 -2.44 25.54
N LEU A 45 -7.66 -2.06 24.36
CA LEU A 45 -8.25 -2.46 23.07
C LEU A 45 -7.16 -3.08 22.22
N THR A 46 -7.38 -4.35 21.85
CA THR A 46 -6.50 -5.09 20.92
C THR A 46 -7.31 -5.47 19.70
N SER A 47 -6.79 -5.26 18.50
CA SER A 47 -7.42 -5.77 17.28
C SER A 47 -6.39 -6.33 16.31
N PHE A 48 -6.86 -7.30 15.54
CA PHE A 48 -6.19 -7.88 14.39
C PHE A 48 -7.16 -7.83 13.21
N ASN A 49 -6.70 -7.32 12.07
CA ASN A 49 -7.46 -7.27 10.84
C ASN A 49 -6.59 -7.85 9.73
N GLU A 50 -7.20 -8.61 8.84
CA GLU A 50 -6.59 -9.20 7.67
C GLU A 50 -7.53 -9.00 6.47
N PHE A 51 -6.98 -8.55 5.36
CA PHE A 51 -7.69 -8.38 4.10
C PHE A 51 -6.91 -9.03 2.98
N GLU A 52 -7.48 -10.07 2.39
CA GLU A 52 -6.95 -10.76 1.22
C GLU A 52 -7.70 -10.30 -0.03
N ARG A 53 -6.97 -10.06 -1.11
CA ARG A 53 -7.53 -9.66 -2.40
C ARG A 53 -7.02 -10.55 -3.52
N GLU A 54 -7.93 -11.09 -4.31
CA GLU A 54 -7.64 -11.72 -5.59
C GLU A 54 -8.64 -11.21 -6.63
N GLU A 55 -8.16 -10.41 -7.58
CA GLU A 55 -8.99 -9.80 -8.61
C GLU A 55 -8.39 -10.02 -9.99
N GLY A 56 -9.22 -10.46 -10.94
CA GLY A 56 -8.93 -10.50 -12.35
C GLY A 56 -9.77 -9.47 -13.08
N LEU A 57 -9.14 -8.59 -13.85
CA LEU A 57 -9.81 -7.52 -14.58
C LEU A 57 -9.50 -7.64 -16.07
N GLU A 58 -10.54 -7.67 -16.88
CA GLU A 58 -10.44 -7.38 -18.30
C GLU A 58 -10.54 -5.85 -18.44
N ALA A 59 -9.42 -5.20 -18.80
CA ALA A 59 -9.27 -3.75 -18.67
C ALA A 59 -9.47 -2.99 -20.00
N ASP A 60 -9.60 -3.67 -21.14
CA ASP A 60 -9.71 -3.00 -22.44
C ASP A 60 -11.12 -3.03 -23.06
N GLY A 61 -12.06 -3.81 -22.51
CA GLY A 61 -13.45 -3.87 -22.97
C GLY A 61 -13.62 -4.52 -24.35
N THR A 62 -12.63 -5.26 -24.83
CA THR A 62 -12.69 -5.94 -26.13
C THR A 62 -12.79 -7.45 -26.00
N ILE A 63 -13.08 -8.14 -27.11
CA ILE A 63 -13.07 -9.60 -27.17
C ILE A 63 -11.67 -10.20 -27.30
N TYR A 64 -10.65 -9.37 -27.33
CA TYR A 64 -9.26 -9.77 -27.51
C TYR A 64 -8.48 -9.58 -26.21
N GLN A 65 -7.52 -10.42 -25.95
CA GLN A 65 -6.56 -10.28 -24.84
C GLN A 65 -5.60 -9.12 -25.14
N ASN A 66 -6.07 -7.88 -25.04
CA ASN A 66 -5.23 -6.71 -25.28
C ASN A 66 -4.60 -6.20 -24.00
N TYR A 67 -5.37 -6.17 -22.91
CA TYR A 67 -4.90 -5.73 -21.61
C TYR A 67 -5.70 -6.40 -20.52
N GLU A 68 -5.07 -7.29 -19.79
CA GLU A 68 -5.63 -8.00 -18.66
C GLU A 68 -4.78 -7.72 -17.44
N VAL A 69 -5.43 -7.58 -16.29
CA VAL A 69 -4.78 -7.26 -15.01
C VAL A 69 -5.18 -8.29 -13.97
N HIS A 70 -4.20 -8.80 -13.24
CA HIS A 70 -4.40 -9.56 -12.02
C HIS A 70 -3.84 -8.77 -10.84
N LEU A 71 -4.64 -8.65 -9.80
CA LEU A 71 -4.29 -8.01 -8.56
C LEU A 71 -4.35 -9.05 -7.46
N LEU A 72 -3.24 -9.29 -6.82
CA LEU A 72 -3.16 -10.03 -5.57
C LEU A 72 -2.74 -9.06 -4.49
N GLY A 73 -3.27 -9.19 -3.30
CA GLY A 73 -2.86 -8.33 -2.20
C GLY A 73 -3.28 -8.91 -0.87
N ASP A 74 -2.46 -8.65 0.11
CA ASP A 74 -2.70 -8.96 1.50
C ASP A 74 -2.39 -7.75 2.36
N ILE A 75 -3.24 -7.48 3.36
CA ILE A 75 -3.02 -6.42 4.34
C ILE A 75 -3.31 -6.99 5.71
N GLU A 76 -2.29 -7.05 6.56
CA GLU A 76 -2.42 -7.37 7.97
C GLU A 76 -2.23 -6.12 8.83
N THR A 77 -3.12 -5.91 9.79
CA THR A 77 -3.01 -4.82 10.76
C THR A 77 -3.18 -5.34 12.18
N GLN A 78 -2.21 -5.03 13.03
CA GLN A 78 -2.23 -5.28 14.46
C GLN A 78 -2.31 -3.94 15.20
N PHE A 79 -3.25 -3.83 16.12
CA PHE A 79 -3.47 -2.61 16.88
C PHE A 79 -3.61 -2.88 18.36
N GLN A 80 -2.96 -2.06 19.16
CA GLN A 80 -3.09 -2.06 20.62
C GLN A 80 -3.25 -0.64 21.15
N GLU A 81 -4.30 -0.40 21.93
CA GLU A 81 -4.49 0.85 22.65
C GLU A 81 -4.63 0.58 24.14
N LEU A 82 -3.99 1.43 24.94
CA LEU A 82 -4.20 1.54 26.38
C LEU A 82 -4.61 2.97 26.69
N ARG A 83 -5.72 3.14 27.40
CA ARG A 83 -6.19 4.43 27.85
C ARG A 83 -6.68 4.37 29.29
N LEU A 84 -6.39 5.43 30.03
CA LEU A 84 -6.89 5.65 31.37
C LEU A 84 -7.80 6.87 31.35
N ALA A 85 -9.00 6.71 31.87
CA ALA A 85 -10.00 7.78 31.97
C ALA A 85 -10.46 7.93 33.41
N GLY A 86 -10.77 9.13 33.78
CA GLY A 86 -11.24 9.45 35.15
C GLY A 86 -12.02 10.75 35.21
N GLN A 87 -12.46 11.07 36.44
CA GLN A 87 -13.16 12.31 36.74
C GLN A 87 -12.32 13.19 37.65
N PHE A 88 -12.55 14.47 37.59
CA PHE A 88 -11.98 15.44 38.56
C PHE A 88 -13.02 16.54 38.88
N GLY A 89 -13.19 16.82 40.15
CA GLY A 89 -14.30 17.66 40.61
C GLY A 89 -15.67 17.06 40.26
N ASP A 90 -16.69 17.90 40.17
CA ASP A 90 -18.07 17.48 39.95
C ASP A 90 -18.44 17.43 38.44
N THR A 91 -17.68 18.13 37.59
CA THR A 91 -18.02 18.34 36.16
C THR A 91 -16.87 18.10 35.21
N GLY A 92 -15.72 17.64 35.72
CA GLY A 92 -14.53 17.41 34.89
C GLY A 92 -14.30 15.95 34.56
N THR A 93 -13.95 15.65 33.32
CA THR A 93 -13.47 14.35 32.86
C THR A 93 -12.14 14.47 32.14
N TRP A 94 -11.36 13.42 32.17
CA TRP A 94 -10.10 13.36 31.46
C TRP A 94 -9.85 11.97 30.90
N VAL A 95 -9.08 11.91 29.83
CA VAL A 95 -8.53 10.68 29.27
C VAL A 95 -7.09 10.92 28.84
N VAL A 96 -6.24 9.94 29.09
CA VAL A 96 -4.89 9.84 28.53
C VAL A 96 -4.70 8.44 27.99
N GLY A 97 -3.94 8.31 26.93
CA GLY A 97 -3.69 7.01 26.34
C GLY A 97 -2.54 7.00 25.37
N ALA A 98 -2.19 5.79 24.97
CA ALA A 98 -1.22 5.52 23.93
C ALA A 98 -1.71 4.37 23.07
N ASN A 99 -1.36 4.38 21.79
CA ASN A 99 -1.57 3.25 20.91
C ASN A 99 -0.35 2.96 20.06
N TYR A 100 -0.30 1.71 19.61
CA TYR A 100 0.63 1.20 18.62
C TYR A 100 -0.17 0.48 17.55
N GLU A 101 0.19 0.73 16.31
CA GLU A 101 -0.35 0.04 15.13
C GLU A 101 0.80 -0.40 14.24
N HIS A 102 0.75 -1.64 13.81
CA HIS A 102 1.66 -2.23 12.85
C HIS A 102 0.84 -2.74 11.69
N THR A 103 1.19 -2.33 10.48
CA THR A 103 0.53 -2.73 9.26
C THR A 103 1.55 -3.23 8.25
N GLU A 104 1.36 -4.44 7.78
CA GLU A 104 2.06 -5.02 6.64
C GLU A 104 1.11 -5.08 5.45
N SER A 105 1.59 -4.74 4.26
CA SER A 105 0.82 -4.93 3.02
C SER A 105 1.71 -5.42 1.89
N GLU A 106 1.22 -6.44 1.21
CA GLU A 106 1.82 -7.00 0.01
C GLU A 106 0.85 -6.82 -1.16
N ASP A 107 1.33 -6.25 -2.26
CA ASP A 107 0.56 -6.03 -3.47
C ASP A 107 1.31 -6.51 -4.71
N ASP A 108 0.70 -7.46 -5.43
CA ASP A 108 1.17 -7.94 -6.72
C ASP A 108 0.24 -7.45 -7.83
N PHE A 109 0.82 -6.76 -8.78
CA PHE A 109 0.16 -6.32 -10.00
C PHE A 109 0.76 -7.03 -11.21
N LEU A 110 0.00 -7.94 -11.80
CA LEU A 110 0.37 -8.61 -13.04
C LEU A 110 -0.42 -8.05 -14.21
N ALA A 111 0.27 -7.39 -15.14
CA ALA A 111 -0.33 -6.91 -16.39
C ALA A 111 0.08 -7.79 -17.57
N THR A 112 -0.89 -8.25 -18.35
CA THR A 112 -0.66 -9.02 -19.57
C THR A 112 -1.19 -8.28 -20.79
N PHE A 113 -0.39 -8.30 -21.88
CA PHE A 113 -0.66 -7.55 -23.11
C PHE A 113 -0.57 -8.49 -24.32
N GLY A 114 -1.55 -9.38 -24.53
CA GLY A 114 -1.45 -10.44 -25.52
C GLY A 114 -1.47 -9.98 -26.96
N TYR A 115 -2.46 -9.17 -27.35
CA TYR A 115 -2.68 -8.71 -28.72
C TYR A 115 -2.56 -7.21 -28.92
N SER A 116 -2.16 -6.48 -27.87
CA SER A 116 -2.00 -5.05 -27.91
C SER A 116 -0.98 -4.62 -28.97
N THR A 117 -1.25 -3.50 -29.64
CA THR A 117 -0.26 -2.85 -30.51
C THR A 117 1.00 -2.47 -29.77
N VAL A 118 0.92 -2.24 -28.45
CA VAL A 118 2.07 -1.94 -27.60
C VAL A 118 3.07 -3.10 -27.57
N VAL A 119 2.58 -4.36 -27.54
CA VAL A 119 3.44 -5.56 -27.57
C VAL A 119 4.06 -5.77 -28.95
N ARG A 120 3.36 -5.38 -30.03
CA ARG A 120 3.81 -5.58 -31.40
C ARG A 120 4.51 -4.37 -31.98
N PHE A 121 4.44 -3.24 -31.30
CA PHE A 121 5.05 -2.01 -31.77
C PHE A 121 6.54 -2.02 -31.39
N THR A 122 7.32 -2.69 -32.24
CA THR A 122 8.78 -2.52 -32.23
C THR A 122 9.12 -1.15 -32.76
N PHE A 123 8.80 -0.11 -31.99
CA PHE A 123 9.28 1.23 -32.30
C PHE A 123 10.73 1.28 -31.84
N PHE A 124 11.64 1.15 -32.83
CA PHE A 124 13.04 1.35 -32.48
C PHE A 124 13.19 2.67 -31.69
N PRO A 125 13.78 2.64 -30.47
CA PRO A 125 14.63 1.57 -29.92
C PRO A 125 13.95 0.62 -28.90
N PHE A 126 12.63 0.58 -28.77
CA PHE A 126 11.95 -0.17 -27.71
C PHE A 126 11.65 -1.63 -28.11
N PRO A 127 11.98 -2.61 -27.24
CA PRO A 127 11.51 -3.98 -27.41
C PRO A 127 9.99 -4.06 -27.23
N PRO A 128 9.38 -5.16 -27.64
CA PRO A 128 7.97 -5.39 -27.35
C PRO A 128 7.76 -5.36 -25.81
N PHE A 129 6.69 -4.71 -25.39
CA PHE A 129 6.25 -4.73 -24.00
C PHE A 129 5.75 -6.13 -23.66
N VAL A 130 6.18 -6.69 -22.56
CA VAL A 130 5.84 -8.03 -22.10
C VAL A 130 5.05 -7.98 -20.82
N PRO A 131 4.40 -9.09 -20.43
CA PRO A 131 3.81 -9.18 -19.11
C PRO A 131 4.79 -8.75 -18.05
N THR A 132 4.36 -7.87 -17.16
CA THR A 132 5.17 -7.39 -16.05
C THR A 132 4.52 -7.75 -14.74
N VAL A 133 5.30 -8.20 -13.79
CA VAL A 133 4.90 -8.29 -12.38
C VAL A 133 5.50 -7.08 -11.67
N THR A 134 4.64 -6.29 -11.06
CA THR A 134 5.06 -5.23 -10.16
C THR A 134 4.59 -5.63 -8.77
N TYR A 135 5.50 -5.77 -7.84
CA TYR A 135 5.16 -6.00 -6.45
C TYR A 135 5.52 -4.78 -5.60
N SER A 136 4.79 -4.63 -4.51
CA SER A 136 5.04 -3.61 -3.50
C SER A 136 4.79 -4.21 -2.13
N ASP A 137 5.84 -4.30 -1.33
CA ASP A 137 5.79 -4.71 0.05
C ASP A 137 5.95 -3.47 0.91
N GLN A 138 5.05 -3.26 1.85
CA GLN A 138 5.08 -2.07 2.69
C GLN A 138 4.82 -2.44 4.15
N GLU A 139 5.66 -1.93 5.03
CA GLU A 139 5.55 -2.03 6.47
C GLU A 139 5.37 -0.62 7.06
N THR A 140 4.43 -0.48 7.98
CA THR A 140 4.15 0.80 8.64
C THR A 140 3.97 0.59 10.13
N ASP A 141 4.80 1.27 10.91
CA ASP A 141 4.71 1.34 12.36
C ASP A 141 4.22 2.72 12.79
N THR A 142 3.21 2.75 13.64
CA THR A 142 2.64 4.00 14.16
C THR A 142 2.53 3.95 15.69
N ILE A 143 3.15 4.90 16.35
CA ILE A 143 3.01 5.11 17.79
C ILE A 143 2.31 6.44 18.02
N SER A 144 1.33 6.47 18.92
CA SER A 144 0.70 7.72 19.32
C SER A 144 0.49 7.80 20.81
N VAL A 145 0.60 9.03 21.33
CA VAL A 145 0.18 9.36 22.68
C VAL A 145 -0.83 10.49 22.62
N PHE A 146 -1.86 10.43 23.45
CA PHE A 146 -2.93 11.42 23.43
C PHE A 146 -3.49 11.70 24.82
N GLY A 147 -4.13 12.84 24.95
CA GLY A 147 -4.89 13.18 26.14
C GLY A 147 -5.93 14.24 25.84
N SER A 148 -7.02 14.21 26.58
CA SER A 148 -8.01 15.27 26.56
C SER A 148 -8.65 15.50 27.94
N ILE A 149 -9.16 16.69 28.11
CA ILE A 149 -9.95 17.08 29.27
C ILE A 149 -11.25 17.73 28.81
N GLU A 150 -12.31 17.46 29.50
CA GLU A 150 -13.59 18.17 29.39
C GLU A 150 -13.96 18.71 30.76
N TYR A 151 -14.36 20.00 30.82
CA TYR A 151 -14.70 20.66 32.05
C TYR A 151 -15.93 21.56 31.87
N GLY A 152 -16.97 21.29 32.63
CA GLY A 152 -18.18 22.12 32.70
C GLY A 152 -17.89 23.40 33.45
N LEU A 153 -17.79 24.53 32.75
CA LEU A 153 -17.58 25.86 33.36
C LEU A 153 -18.89 26.41 33.97
N SER A 154 -20.04 26.07 33.38
CA SER A 154 -21.37 26.35 33.84
C SER A 154 -22.37 25.39 33.21
N GLU A 155 -23.69 25.51 33.51
CA GLU A 155 -24.72 24.68 32.88
C GLU A 155 -24.76 24.80 31.34
N ASP A 156 -24.32 25.93 30.78
CA ASP A 156 -24.36 26.24 29.36
C ASP A 156 -22.99 26.17 28.67
N TRP A 157 -21.90 26.02 29.43
CA TRP A 157 -20.54 26.09 28.88
C TRP A 157 -19.69 24.88 29.25
N LEU A 158 -19.26 24.17 28.21
CA LEU A 158 -18.30 23.05 28.31
C LEU A 158 -17.00 23.44 27.61
N LEU A 159 -15.89 23.33 28.34
CA LEU A 159 -14.55 23.46 27.76
C LEU A 159 -14.01 22.08 27.43
N THR A 160 -13.58 21.87 26.17
CA THR A 160 -12.89 20.66 25.75
C THR A 160 -11.51 21.02 25.22
N LEU A 161 -10.46 20.40 25.78
CA LEU A 161 -9.08 20.52 25.29
C LEU A 161 -8.51 19.15 25.04
N GLY A 162 -7.79 18.97 23.92
CA GLY A 162 -7.14 17.71 23.60
C GLY A 162 -5.89 17.90 22.77
N ALA A 163 -4.96 16.97 22.92
CA ALA A 163 -3.76 16.88 22.08
C ALA A 163 -3.39 15.43 21.80
N ARG A 164 -2.80 15.20 20.63
CA ARG A 164 -2.25 13.92 20.19
C ARG A 164 -0.93 14.17 19.49
N TYR A 165 0.07 13.41 19.84
CA TYR A 165 1.32 13.26 19.10
C TYR A 165 1.33 11.89 18.43
N THR A 166 1.70 11.85 17.17
CA THR A 166 1.84 10.63 16.38
C THR A 166 3.20 10.63 15.73
N ASP A 167 3.88 9.49 15.79
CA ASP A 167 5.12 9.18 15.10
C ASP A 167 4.86 7.96 14.22
N GLN A 168 5.20 8.04 12.93
CA GLN A 168 4.99 7.00 11.95
C GLN A 168 6.28 6.73 11.17
N GLU A 169 6.69 5.48 11.15
CA GLU A 169 7.76 4.98 10.30
C GLU A 169 7.13 4.09 9.22
N ARG A 170 7.52 4.32 7.98
CA ARG A 170 7.10 3.51 6.83
C ARG A 170 8.30 3.08 6.03
N GLU A 171 8.36 1.79 5.75
CA GLU A 171 9.27 1.20 4.78
C GLU A 171 8.46 0.60 3.62
N ALA A 172 8.88 0.86 2.39
CA ALA A 172 8.23 0.30 1.20
C ALA A 172 9.29 -0.20 0.23
N THR A 173 9.14 -1.44 -0.21
CA THR A 173 9.96 -2.06 -1.25
C THR A 173 9.12 -2.25 -2.50
N MET A 174 9.60 -1.75 -3.63
CA MET A 174 8.93 -1.83 -4.93
C MET A 174 9.81 -2.46 -5.97
N CYS A 175 9.22 -3.22 -6.88
CA CYS A 175 9.93 -3.88 -7.97
C CYS A 175 9.03 -4.08 -9.20
N ASN A 176 9.56 -3.79 -10.39
CA ASN A 176 9.09 -4.39 -11.63
C ASN A 176 10.00 -5.60 -11.92
N GLU A 177 9.47 -6.80 -11.73
CA GLU A 177 10.25 -8.02 -11.80
C GLU A 177 10.40 -8.51 -13.24
N ASP A 178 11.61 -8.99 -13.56
CA ASP A 178 11.87 -9.74 -14.78
C ASP A 178 11.69 -11.24 -14.52
N SER A 179 10.92 -11.92 -15.35
CA SER A 179 10.62 -13.36 -15.23
C SER A 179 11.83 -14.30 -15.36
N GLY A 180 13.01 -13.75 -15.57
CA GLY A 180 14.26 -14.51 -15.76
C GLY A 180 14.65 -14.68 -17.23
N ASP A 181 13.82 -14.24 -18.18
CA ASP A 181 14.11 -14.28 -19.62
C ASP A 181 14.86 -13.03 -20.13
N GLY A 182 14.99 -11.99 -19.31
CA GLY A 182 15.67 -10.74 -19.61
C GLY A 182 14.89 -9.77 -20.48
N VAL A 183 13.66 -10.08 -20.84
CA VAL A 183 12.87 -9.25 -21.77
C VAL A 183 12.34 -8.02 -21.05
N ASN A 184 11.80 -8.17 -19.83
CA ASN A 184 11.34 -7.05 -19.02
C ASN A 184 12.53 -6.18 -18.57
N ALA A 185 13.64 -6.79 -18.19
CA ALA A 185 14.88 -6.08 -17.87
C ALA A 185 15.39 -5.24 -19.06
N SER A 186 15.36 -5.81 -20.27
CA SER A 186 15.71 -5.09 -21.51
C SER A 186 14.78 -3.90 -21.76
N PHE A 187 13.48 -4.06 -21.53
CA PHE A 187 12.50 -3.00 -21.62
C PHE A 187 12.80 -1.89 -20.58
N GLY A 188 13.01 -2.26 -19.32
CA GLY A 188 13.39 -1.33 -18.26
C GLY A 188 14.64 -0.52 -18.59
N ASN A 189 15.70 -1.17 -19.06
CA ASN A 189 16.92 -0.50 -19.48
C ASN A 189 16.68 0.51 -20.61
N GLN A 190 15.82 0.21 -21.57
CA GLN A 190 15.51 1.12 -22.66
C GLN A 190 14.61 2.29 -22.23
N VAL A 191 13.65 2.07 -21.35
CA VAL A 191 12.86 3.14 -20.72
C VAL A 191 13.78 4.11 -19.99
N ILE A 192 14.71 3.60 -19.21
CA ILE A 192 15.70 4.41 -18.49
C ILE A 192 16.56 5.23 -19.46
N GLN A 193 17.15 4.61 -20.49
CA GLN A 193 17.96 5.29 -21.49
C GLN A 193 17.18 6.37 -22.23
N PHE A 194 15.93 6.09 -22.60
CA PHE A 194 15.09 7.08 -23.29
C PHE A 194 14.76 8.27 -22.38
N THR A 195 14.42 8.01 -21.13
CA THR A 195 14.10 9.09 -20.20
C THR A 195 15.32 9.95 -19.88
N GLN A 196 16.50 9.33 -19.76
CA GLN A 196 17.76 10.06 -19.63
C GLN A 196 18.05 10.93 -20.87
N LEU A 197 17.84 10.39 -22.08
CA LEU A 197 17.98 11.16 -23.31
C LEU A 197 17.06 12.38 -23.32
N VAL A 198 15.80 12.22 -22.91
CA VAL A 198 14.82 13.32 -22.89
C VAL A 198 15.18 14.35 -21.82
N SER A 199 15.66 13.93 -20.66
CA SER A 199 15.94 14.82 -19.53
C SER A 199 17.31 15.52 -19.63
N THR A 200 18.32 14.86 -20.19
CA THR A 200 19.71 15.36 -20.23
C THR A 200 20.21 15.70 -21.62
N GLY A 201 19.45 15.33 -22.66
CA GLY A 201 19.85 15.48 -24.07
C GLY A 201 20.95 14.51 -24.53
N ALA A 202 21.32 13.55 -23.72
CA ALA A 202 22.34 12.55 -24.04
C ALA A 202 21.94 11.14 -23.55
N PHE A 203 22.29 10.13 -24.34
CA PHE A 203 22.26 8.75 -23.85
C PHE A 203 23.36 8.57 -22.79
N GLN A 204 22.97 8.22 -21.59
CA GLN A 204 23.92 7.81 -20.56
C GLN A 204 23.85 6.29 -20.43
N ASP A 205 24.94 5.67 -19.92
CA ASP A 205 24.90 4.28 -19.53
C ASP A 205 23.92 4.14 -18.35
N GLY A 206 22.67 3.88 -18.69
CA GLY A 206 21.62 3.83 -17.70
C GLY A 206 20.99 2.49 -17.70
N GLY A 207 20.71 2.00 -16.57
CA GLY A 207 19.97 0.78 -16.35
C GLY A 207 20.84 -0.49 -16.40
N ASN A 208 20.94 -1.12 -15.25
CA ASN A 208 21.59 -2.41 -15.10
C ASN A 208 20.55 -3.48 -14.74
N ALA A 209 19.31 -3.33 -15.21
CA ALA A 209 18.31 -4.37 -15.04
C ALA A 209 18.82 -5.63 -15.73
N VAL A 210 18.79 -6.73 -14.99
CA VAL A 210 19.27 -8.05 -15.43
C VAL A 210 18.12 -9.04 -15.38
N ALA A 211 18.24 -10.12 -16.14
CA ALA A 211 17.27 -11.21 -16.11
C ALA A 211 17.06 -11.71 -14.68
N GLY A 212 15.80 -11.83 -14.26
CA GLY A 212 15.41 -12.21 -12.91
C GLY A 212 15.70 -11.15 -11.85
N GLY A 213 15.92 -9.89 -12.25
CA GLY A 213 16.13 -8.77 -11.36
C GLY A 213 15.00 -7.76 -11.37
N CYS A 214 15.10 -6.80 -10.48
CA CYS A 214 14.17 -5.69 -10.33
C CYS A 214 14.59 -4.45 -11.09
N TRP A 215 13.62 -3.66 -11.50
CA TRP A 215 13.86 -2.29 -11.91
C TRP A 215 12.70 -1.38 -11.51
N VAL A 216 13.00 -0.16 -11.13
CA VAL A 216 12.04 0.92 -10.95
C VAL A 216 12.61 2.23 -11.46
N THR A 217 11.76 3.22 -11.67
CA THR A 217 12.18 4.58 -11.99
C THR A 217 12.08 5.43 -10.74
N SER A 218 13.19 6.02 -10.30
CA SER A 218 13.22 6.98 -9.19
C SER A 218 13.32 8.40 -9.74
N GLN A 219 12.70 9.37 -9.06
CA GLN A 219 12.89 10.80 -9.36
C GLN A 219 14.11 11.40 -8.67
N GLU A 220 14.75 10.66 -7.79
CA GLU A 220 15.97 11.09 -7.13
C GLU A 220 17.20 10.83 -8.01
N ALA A 221 18.23 11.65 -7.87
CA ALA A 221 19.46 11.48 -8.65
C ALA A 221 20.36 10.34 -8.10
N PRO A 222 20.88 9.47 -8.99
CA PRO A 222 20.70 9.47 -10.44
C PRO A 222 19.27 9.04 -10.81
N LEU A 223 18.65 9.75 -11.72
CA LEU A 223 17.21 9.74 -12.04
C LEU A 223 16.60 8.36 -12.39
N PHE A 224 17.36 7.32 -12.47
CA PHE A 224 16.89 5.97 -12.78
C PHE A 224 17.83 4.95 -12.19
N HIS A 225 17.30 4.15 -11.28
CA HIS A 225 18.03 3.08 -10.63
C HIS A 225 17.46 1.73 -11.04
N THR A 226 18.33 0.77 -11.18
CA THR A 226 17.96 -0.63 -11.23
C THR A 226 18.70 -1.36 -10.11
N GLN A 227 17.97 -2.11 -9.32
CA GLN A 227 18.52 -2.97 -8.28
C GLN A 227 18.01 -4.39 -8.45
N LYS A 228 18.81 -5.36 -8.03
CA LYS A 228 18.45 -6.77 -8.16
C LYS A 228 17.33 -7.18 -7.20
N ASP A 229 17.26 -6.55 -6.02
CA ASP A 229 16.41 -6.97 -4.91
C ASP A 229 15.30 -5.95 -4.57
N GLY A 230 14.91 -5.12 -5.56
CA GLY A 230 13.93 -4.05 -5.35
C GLY A 230 14.51 -2.75 -4.81
N PHE A 231 13.65 -1.76 -4.69
CA PHE A 231 13.98 -0.46 -4.13
C PHE A 231 13.24 -0.26 -2.85
N THR A 232 13.97 -0.08 -1.76
CA THR A 232 13.40 0.20 -0.45
C THR A 232 13.47 1.69 -0.17
N TYR A 233 12.32 2.27 0.17
CA TYR A 233 12.16 3.64 0.59
C TYR A 233 11.72 3.68 2.03
N GLN A 234 12.28 4.61 2.80
CA GLN A 234 11.87 4.85 4.18
C GLN A 234 11.33 6.27 4.30
N LEU A 235 10.23 6.41 5.01
CA LEU A 235 9.60 7.67 5.34
C LEU A 235 9.28 7.71 6.82
N ASN A 236 9.79 8.74 7.49
CA ASN A 236 9.51 8.98 8.91
C ASN A 236 8.76 10.31 9.02
N GLU A 237 7.61 10.29 9.64
CA GLU A 237 6.74 11.44 9.80
C GLU A 237 6.24 11.55 11.24
N ASP A 238 6.26 12.78 11.78
CA ASP A 238 5.64 13.07 13.05
C ASP A 238 4.61 14.20 12.94
N ASN A 239 3.60 14.14 13.80
CA ASN A 239 2.50 15.10 13.78
C ASN A 239 1.98 15.39 15.19
N VAL A 240 1.63 16.65 15.43
CA VAL A 240 0.89 17.09 16.61
C VAL A 240 -0.48 17.61 16.18
N ALA A 241 -1.54 16.97 16.65
CA ALA A 241 -2.91 17.44 16.49
C ALA A 241 -3.44 17.96 17.81
N TRP A 242 -4.25 19.02 17.80
CA TRP A 242 -4.88 19.59 18.98
C TRP A 242 -6.32 20.03 18.71
N LYS A 243 -7.11 20.10 19.77
CA LYS A 243 -8.52 20.54 19.76
C LYS A 243 -8.76 21.45 20.94
N ALA A 244 -9.52 22.55 20.72
CA ALA A 244 -10.00 23.46 21.74
C ALA A 244 -11.45 23.86 21.46
#